data_6af0a2ce2c9166ed56f79d7a2e383b31
#
_entry.id   6af0a2ce2c9166ed56f79d7a2e383b31
#
_cell.length_a   1.000
_cell.length_b   1.000
_cell.length_c   1.000
_cell.angle_alpha   90.00
_cell.angle_beta   90.00
_cell.angle_gamma   90.00
#
_symmetry.space_group_name_H-M   'P 1'
#
loop_
_entity.id
_entity.type
_entity.pdbx_description
1 polymer ?
#
loop_
_entity_poly.entity_id
_entity_poly.type
_entity_poly.pdbx_seq_one_letter_code
_entity_poly.pdbx_strand_id
1 'polypeptide(L)'
;AADDADWGIPALSFAALLALGIVDLLQRKHAIRRNYPILGNLRFLFEFIRPELRQYFFEDDTKAAPFSRNQRSIVYQRAKQDIDKRPFGTQEDVYERRYEWINHSMAPVHIENFDFRVAVGGPDCTQPYSASIFNISAMSFGALSANAVTALNTGARKGNFAHDTGEGGISRYHRAPGGDLVWNIGSGYFGCRDANGHFSEEAFVANATAPQVRMIEIKLSQG
;
A
#
# COMPACT_ATOMS: atom_id res chain seq x y z
N ALA A 1 -42.68 46.57 8.38
CA ALA A 1 -42.43 45.36 7.61
C ALA A 1 -41.76 44.36 8.55
N ALA A 2 -42.52 43.39 9.05
CA ALA A 2 -41.91 42.27 9.80
C ALA A 2 -41.21 41.40 8.75
N ASP A 3 -39.93 41.13 8.99
CA ASP A 3 -39.20 40.12 8.22
C ASP A 3 -39.95 38.78 8.34
N ASP A 4 -40.51 38.31 7.24
CA ASP A 4 -41.01 36.95 7.13
C ASP A 4 -39.80 36.03 7.21
N ALA A 5 -39.43 35.64 8.43
CA ALA A 5 -38.38 34.66 8.65
C ALA A 5 -38.77 33.38 7.92
N ASP A 6 -37.98 32.96 6.95
CA ASP A 6 -38.20 31.72 6.23
C ASP A 6 -38.03 30.51 7.17
N TRP A 7 -39.13 30.09 7.76
CA TRP A 7 -39.18 28.94 8.67
C TRP A 7 -39.05 27.57 7.96
N GLY A 8 -38.94 27.57 6.65
CA GLY A 8 -38.86 26.35 5.87
C GLY A 8 -37.60 25.51 6.24
N ILE A 9 -36.42 26.12 6.31
CA ILE A 9 -35.18 25.43 6.63
C ILE A 9 -35.19 24.90 8.09
N PRO A 10 -35.51 25.72 9.12
CA PRO A 10 -35.64 25.21 10.49
C PRO A 10 -36.65 24.06 10.63
N ALA A 11 -37.83 24.19 10.03
CA ALA A 11 -38.86 23.17 10.10
C ALA A 11 -38.40 21.83 9.46
N LEU A 12 -37.72 21.88 8.30
CA LEU A 12 -37.17 20.70 7.64
C LEU A 12 -36.09 20.06 8.51
N SER A 13 -35.23 20.85 9.13
CA SER A 13 -34.17 20.34 10.02
C SER A 13 -34.74 19.63 11.26
N PHE A 14 -35.77 20.22 11.89
CA PHE A 14 -36.44 19.55 13.01
C PHE A 14 -37.19 18.29 12.60
N ALA A 15 -37.85 18.31 11.45
CA ALA A 15 -38.51 17.10 10.92
C ALA A 15 -37.49 15.96 10.65
N ALA A 16 -36.32 16.27 10.09
CA ALA A 16 -35.27 15.29 9.86
C ALA A 16 -34.71 14.73 11.19
N LEU A 17 -34.46 15.57 12.19
CA LEU A 17 -34.03 15.12 13.51
C LEU A 17 -35.08 14.28 14.23
N LEU A 18 -36.35 14.64 14.11
CA LEU A 18 -37.45 13.86 14.67
C LEU A 18 -37.53 12.47 14.02
N ALA A 19 -37.44 12.40 12.68
CA ALA A 19 -37.43 11.14 11.96
C ALA A 19 -36.25 10.26 12.37
N LEU A 20 -35.04 10.83 12.49
CA LEU A 20 -33.84 10.14 12.97
C LEU A 20 -34.05 9.61 14.39
N GLY A 21 -34.59 10.41 15.29
CA GLY A 21 -34.88 10.02 16.69
C GLY A 21 -35.87 8.84 16.76
N ILE A 22 -36.93 8.87 15.95
CA ILE A 22 -37.90 7.75 15.86
C ILE A 22 -37.21 6.47 15.36
N VAL A 23 -36.42 6.55 14.32
CA VAL A 23 -35.66 5.40 13.80
C VAL A 23 -34.71 4.84 14.85
N ASP A 24 -34.00 5.71 15.59
CA ASP A 24 -33.10 5.32 16.67
C ASP A 24 -33.83 4.58 17.80
N LEU A 25 -35.04 5.02 18.16
CA LEU A 25 -35.85 4.37 19.20
C LEU A 25 -36.38 2.99 18.76
N LEU A 26 -36.79 2.85 17.51
CA LEU A 26 -37.44 1.63 17.00
C LEU A 26 -36.43 0.54 16.60
N GLN A 27 -35.19 0.91 16.22
CA GLN A 27 -34.17 -0.07 15.84
C GLN A 27 -33.72 -0.91 17.07
N ARG A 28 -33.30 -2.18 16.83
CA ARG A 28 -32.90 -3.13 17.87
C ARG A 28 -31.41 -3.48 17.87
N LYS A 29 -30.67 -3.03 16.87
CA LYS A 29 -29.26 -3.42 16.66
C LYS A 29 -28.27 -2.66 17.58
N HIS A 30 -28.56 -1.41 17.88
CA HIS A 30 -27.64 -0.53 18.62
C HIS A 30 -28.29 0.02 19.90
N ALA A 31 -27.98 -0.58 21.05
CA ALA A 31 -28.52 -0.16 22.35
C ALA A 31 -28.24 1.33 22.64
N ILE A 32 -27.05 1.84 22.25
CA ILE A 32 -26.65 3.22 22.49
C ILE A 32 -27.58 4.20 21.74
N ARG A 33 -27.88 3.96 20.46
CA ARG A 33 -28.81 4.79 19.69
C ARG A 33 -30.21 4.79 20.28
N ARG A 34 -30.68 3.62 20.74
CA ARG A 34 -31.99 3.50 21.37
C ARG A 34 -32.08 4.23 22.72
N ASN A 35 -31.02 4.16 23.53
CA ASN A 35 -31.00 4.81 24.83
C ASN A 35 -30.74 6.32 24.76
N TYR A 36 -30.04 6.76 23.72
CA TYR A 36 -29.71 8.16 23.46
C TYR A 36 -30.01 8.50 22.00
N PRO A 37 -31.31 8.63 21.62
CA PRO A 37 -31.72 8.95 20.25
C PRO A 37 -31.04 10.24 19.78
N ILE A 38 -30.68 10.29 18.52
CA ILE A 38 -29.94 11.40 17.90
C ILE A 38 -28.50 11.51 18.41
N LEU A 39 -28.32 11.73 19.72
CA LEU A 39 -26.99 11.91 20.34
C LEU A 39 -26.10 10.66 20.22
N GLY A 40 -26.69 9.48 20.29
CA GLY A 40 -25.96 8.22 20.09
C GLY A 40 -25.26 8.13 18.74
N ASN A 41 -25.77 8.80 17.71
CA ASN A 41 -25.14 8.83 16.39
C ASN A 41 -23.82 9.60 16.38
N LEU A 42 -23.64 10.61 17.26
CA LEU A 42 -22.37 11.33 17.37
C LEU A 42 -21.22 10.40 17.76
N ARG A 43 -21.47 9.43 18.64
CA ARG A 43 -20.46 8.44 18.98
C ARG A 43 -19.99 7.67 17.74
N PHE A 44 -20.92 7.19 16.92
CA PHE A 44 -20.56 6.46 15.70
C PHE A 44 -19.87 7.35 14.68
N LEU A 45 -20.26 8.61 14.58
CA LEU A 45 -19.55 9.61 13.78
C LEU A 45 -18.08 9.75 14.24
N PHE A 46 -17.87 9.92 15.56
CA PHE A 46 -16.51 10.01 16.09
C PHE A 46 -15.72 8.71 15.94
N GLU A 47 -16.35 7.54 16.07
CA GLU A 47 -15.70 6.26 15.80
C GLU A 47 -15.32 6.14 14.30
N PHE A 48 -16.15 6.65 13.40
CA PHE A 48 -15.89 6.66 11.96
C PHE A 48 -14.70 7.55 11.59
N ILE A 49 -14.62 8.76 12.13
CA ILE A 49 -13.51 9.70 11.85
C ILE A 49 -12.27 9.48 12.73
N ARG A 50 -12.35 8.56 13.71
CA ARG A 50 -11.26 8.29 14.64
C ARG A 50 -9.95 7.86 13.97
N PRO A 51 -9.93 7.00 12.94
CA PRO A 51 -8.69 6.62 12.26
C PRO A 51 -7.94 7.82 11.70
N GLU A 52 -8.65 8.73 11.05
CA GLU A 52 -8.10 9.94 10.46
C GLU A 52 -7.59 10.90 11.54
N LEU A 53 -8.41 11.13 12.59
CA LEU A 53 -8.00 11.97 13.71
C LEU A 53 -6.74 11.41 14.39
N ARG A 54 -6.69 10.09 14.63
CA ARG A 54 -5.52 9.44 15.22
C ARG A 54 -4.30 9.58 14.32
N GLN A 55 -4.45 9.35 13.03
CA GLN A 55 -3.35 9.40 12.07
C GLN A 55 -2.76 10.80 11.90
N TYR A 56 -3.59 11.84 11.92
CA TYR A 56 -3.15 13.20 11.62
C TYR A 56 -2.88 14.07 12.85
N PHE A 57 -3.51 13.78 14.00
CA PHE A 57 -3.46 14.66 15.17
C PHE A 57 -2.91 14.01 16.45
N PHE A 58 -3.09 12.70 16.61
CA PHE A 58 -2.76 12.01 17.86
C PHE A 58 -1.75 10.88 17.69
N GLU A 59 -1.15 10.74 16.52
CA GLU A 59 -0.16 9.71 16.29
C GLU A 59 1.20 10.14 16.87
N ASP A 60 1.80 9.26 17.69
CA ASP A 60 3.16 9.43 18.19
C ASP A 60 4.14 9.33 17.00
N ASP A 61 5.10 10.24 16.95
CA ASP A 61 6.07 10.31 15.85
C ASP A 61 6.94 9.05 15.73
N THR A 62 7.13 8.31 16.83
CA THR A 62 8.07 7.19 16.91
C THR A 62 7.41 5.82 17.09
N LYS A 63 6.15 5.74 17.52
CA LYS A 63 5.50 4.49 17.98
C LYS A 63 4.42 3.92 17.08
N ALA A 64 4.18 4.49 15.92
CA ALA A 64 3.16 3.96 15.00
C ALA A 64 3.63 2.68 14.29
N ALA A 65 2.71 1.73 14.09
CA ALA A 65 2.96 0.48 13.38
C ALA A 65 2.23 0.47 12.03
N PRO A 66 2.76 -0.15 10.98
CA PRO A 66 4.07 -0.82 10.87
C PRO A 66 5.25 0.16 10.74
N PHE A 67 4.99 1.41 10.38
CA PHE A 67 6.00 2.46 10.21
C PHE A 67 5.59 3.70 11.00
N SER A 68 6.53 4.25 11.77
CA SER A 68 6.33 5.49 12.49
C SER A 68 6.08 6.67 11.55
N ARG A 69 5.46 7.72 12.06
CA ARG A 69 5.26 8.95 11.30
C ARG A 69 6.58 9.52 10.76
N ASN A 70 7.65 9.42 11.55
CA ASN A 70 8.99 9.86 11.15
C ASN A 70 9.48 9.09 9.91
N GLN A 71 9.38 7.77 9.92
CA GLN A 71 9.76 6.94 8.78
C GLN A 71 8.96 7.27 7.52
N ARG A 72 7.63 7.41 7.66
CA ARG A 72 6.77 7.80 6.54
C ARG A 72 7.09 9.20 6.01
N SER A 73 7.42 10.15 6.89
CA SER A 73 7.75 11.52 6.49
C SER A 73 9.00 11.59 5.61
N ILE A 74 10.00 10.74 5.86
CA ILE A 74 11.20 10.63 5.02
C ILE A 74 10.82 10.21 3.60
N VAL A 75 9.95 9.21 3.46
CA VAL A 75 9.49 8.75 2.14
C VAL A 75 8.77 9.87 1.39
N TYR A 76 7.86 10.60 2.06
CA TYR A 76 7.15 11.72 1.44
C TYR A 76 8.06 12.86 1.03
N GLN A 77 9.04 13.22 1.86
CA GLN A 77 10.01 14.27 1.54
C GLN A 77 10.84 13.88 0.32
N ARG A 78 11.34 12.66 0.28
CA ARG A 78 12.12 12.15 -0.86
C ARG A 78 11.30 12.04 -2.14
N ALA A 79 10.05 11.59 -2.05
CA ALA A 79 9.14 11.54 -3.19
C ALA A 79 8.86 12.92 -3.78
N LYS A 80 8.84 13.97 -2.95
CA LYS A 80 8.65 15.37 -3.35
C LYS A 80 9.95 16.08 -3.66
N GLN A 81 11.11 15.45 -3.45
CA GLN A 81 12.44 16.06 -3.54
C GLN A 81 12.62 17.26 -2.61
N ASP A 82 11.92 17.25 -1.47
CA ASP A 82 12.08 18.26 -0.44
C ASP A 82 13.46 18.13 0.24
N ILE A 83 13.99 19.25 0.70
CA ILE A 83 15.22 19.27 1.49
C ILE A 83 14.96 18.55 2.82
N ASP A 84 15.91 17.70 3.23
CA ASP A 84 15.85 17.02 4.52
C ASP A 84 15.89 18.07 5.66
N LYS A 85 14.80 18.12 6.42
CA LYS A 85 14.61 19.11 7.49
C LYS A 85 15.11 18.63 8.85
N ARG A 86 15.65 17.40 8.93
CA ARG A 86 16.07 16.83 10.20
C ARG A 86 17.55 17.03 10.42
N PRO A 87 17.97 17.35 11.65
CA PRO A 87 19.37 17.43 12.00
C PRO A 87 20.06 16.05 11.91
N PHE A 88 21.38 16.05 11.78
CA PHE A 88 22.16 14.84 11.93
C PHE A 88 21.95 14.24 13.32
N GLY A 89 21.87 12.93 13.38
CA GLY A 89 21.65 12.18 14.59
C GLY A 89 20.29 11.46 14.60
N THR A 90 20.09 10.64 15.62
CA THR A 90 18.84 9.91 15.81
C THR A 90 17.88 10.67 16.73
N GLN A 91 16.57 10.50 16.50
CA GLN A 91 15.52 10.91 17.42
C GLN A 91 14.98 9.71 18.23
N GLU A 92 15.55 8.54 18.01
CA GLU A 92 15.23 7.33 18.74
C GLU A 92 15.93 7.29 20.10
N ASP A 93 15.34 6.60 21.08
CA ASP A 93 15.97 6.36 22.38
C ASP A 93 17.04 5.28 22.22
N VAL A 94 18.30 5.73 22.12
CA VAL A 94 19.45 4.84 21.93
C VAL A 94 19.77 3.96 23.14
N TYR A 95 19.12 4.19 24.27
CA TYR A 95 19.25 3.40 25.49
C TYR A 95 18.14 2.35 25.63
N GLU A 96 17.18 2.34 24.71
CA GLU A 96 16.15 1.30 24.73
C GLU A 96 16.77 -0.07 24.45
N ARG A 97 16.33 -1.12 25.20
CA ARG A 97 16.89 -2.48 25.07
C ARG A 97 16.82 -3.10 23.68
N ARG A 98 15.94 -2.59 22.82
CA ARG A 98 15.76 -3.07 21.45
C ARG A 98 16.36 -2.15 20.41
N TYR A 99 17.15 -1.15 20.83
CA TYR A 99 17.84 -0.29 19.90
C TYR A 99 18.98 -1.06 19.24
N GLU A 100 18.95 -1.13 17.92
CA GLU A 100 19.96 -1.82 17.12
C GLU A 100 20.74 -0.82 16.26
N TRP A 101 22.03 -1.02 16.13
CA TRP A 101 22.88 -0.20 15.27
C TRP A 101 23.99 -1.03 14.62
N ILE A 102 24.55 -0.52 13.57
CA ILE A 102 25.69 -1.10 12.88
C ILE A 102 26.89 -0.14 13.06
N ASN A 103 27.98 -0.67 13.58
CA ASN A 103 29.23 0.08 13.60
C ASN A 103 29.81 0.16 12.18
N HIS A 104 30.38 1.30 11.82
CA HIS A 104 31.12 1.40 10.58
C HIS A 104 32.44 0.61 10.65
N SER A 105 32.96 0.19 9.49
CA SER A 105 34.24 -0.50 9.40
C SER A 105 35.40 0.41 9.85
N MET A 106 36.36 -0.16 10.55
CA MET A 106 37.63 0.53 10.86
C MET A 106 38.54 0.68 9.63
N ALA A 107 38.30 -0.14 8.60
CA ALA A 107 39.01 -0.07 7.33
C ALA A 107 38.00 -0.06 6.19
N PRO A 108 37.29 1.06 5.97
CA PRO A 108 36.24 1.13 4.96
C PRO A 108 36.83 1.02 3.56
N VAL A 109 36.13 0.27 2.70
CA VAL A 109 36.45 0.19 1.27
C VAL A 109 35.62 1.25 0.54
N HIS A 110 36.27 2.01 -0.32
CA HIS A 110 35.58 2.94 -1.19
C HIS A 110 34.82 2.15 -2.25
N ILE A 111 33.50 2.38 -2.33
CA ILE A 111 32.64 1.74 -3.31
C ILE A 111 32.45 2.71 -4.48
N GLU A 112 32.96 2.34 -5.65
CA GLU A 112 32.88 3.17 -6.85
C GLU A 112 31.55 2.99 -7.59
N ASN A 113 30.96 1.76 -7.50
CA ASN A 113 29.70 1.43 -8.15
C ASN A 113 28.69 0.91 -7.12
N PHE A 114 27.56 1.60 -7.02
CA PHE A 114 26.45 1.26 -6.12
C PHE A 114 25.34 0.46 -6.81
N ASP A 115 25.48 0.10 -8.09
CA ASP A 115 24.53 -0.75 -8.79
C ASP A 115 24.82 -2.24 -8.51
N PHE A 116 24.45 -2.66 -7.31
CA PHE A 116 24.66 -4.05 -6.87
C PHE A 116 23.68 -5.00 -7.58
N ARG A 117 24.24 -5.96 -8.31
CA ARG A 117 23.50 -6.92 -9.12
C ARG A 117 23.87 -8.36 -8.77
N VAL A 118 22.87 -9.23 -8.92
CA VAL A 118 23.02 -10.68 -8.82
C VAL A 118 22.54 -11.33 -10.10
N ALA A 119 23.36 -12.21 -10.68
CA ALA A 119 22.91 -12.99 -11.82
C ALA A 119 21.96 -14.10 -11.35
N VAL A 120 20.73 -14.07 -11.87
CA VAL A 120 19.71 -15.11 -11.63
C VAL A 120 19.56 -15.94 -12.88
N GLY A 121 19.68 -17.25 -12.74
CA GLY A 121 19.68 -18.22 -13.82
C GLY A 121 20.85 -19.19 -13.67
N GLY A 122 20.57 -20.50 -13.81
CA GLY A 122 21.58 -21.56 -13.77
C GLY A 122 22.36 -21.65 -15.08
N PRO A 123 23.32 -22.60 -15.17
CA PRO A 123 24.15 -22.79 -16.38
C PRO A 123 23.35 -23.14 -17.63
N ASP A 124 22.16 -23.72 -17.47
CA ASP A 124 21.26 -24.04 -18.57
C ASP A 124 20.31 -22.91 -18.97
N CYS A 125 20.35 -21.78 -18.26
CA CYS A 125 19.52 -20.62 -18.55
C CYS A 125 20.11 -19.83 -19.73
N THR A 126 19.39 -19.76 -20.83
CA THR A 126 19.85 -19.04 -22.04
C THR A 126 19.70 -17.53 -21.92
N GLN A 127 18.94 -17.05 -20.95
CA GLN A 127 18.68 -15.62 -20.72
C GLN A 127 18.75 -15.30 -19.22
N PRO A 128 19.94 -15.36 -18.59
CA PRO A 128 20.09 -15.02 -17.20
C PRO A 128 19.74 -13.55 -16.95
N TYR A 129 19.07 -13.27 -15.83
CA TYR A 129 18.67 -11.92 -15.46
C TYR A 129 19.65 -11.32 -14.45
N SER A 130 20.16 -10.14 -14.75
CA SER A 130 20.95 -9.34 -13.81
C SER A 130 20.01 -8.59 -12.88
N ALA A 131 19.62 -9.22 -11.77
CA ALA A 131 18.68 -8.67 -10.81
C ALA A 131 19.35 -7.66 -9.87
N SER A 132 18.68 -6.53 -9.61
CA SER A 132 19.07 -5.64 -8.50
C SER A 132 18.90 -6.36 -7.16
N ILE A 133 19.72 -6.00 -6.16
CA ILE A 133 19.48 -6.41 -4.76
C ILE A 133 18.24 -5.76 -4.16
N PHE A 134 17.75 -4.68 -4.74
CA PHE A 134 16.52 -4.00 -4.38
C PHE A 134 15.47 -4.22 -5.47
N ASN A 135 14.32 -4.76 -5.11
CA ASN A 135 13.19 -4.98 -6.00
C ASN A 135 11.88 -4.64 -5.29
N ILE A 136 10.84 -4.35 -6.06
CA ILE A 136 9.50 -4.16 -5.51
C ILE A 136 8.87 -5.54 -5.30
N SER A 137 8.49 -5.79 -4.06
CA SER A 137 7.80 -7.01 -3.62
C SER A 137 6.45 -7.21 -4.33
N ALA A 138 5.86 -8.39 -4.18
CA ALA A 138 4.59 -8.79 -4.76
C ALA A 138 3.46 -7.78 -4.51
N MET A 139 3.01 -7.08 -5.56
CA MET A 139 2.01 -6.01 -5.50
C MET A 139 0.95 -6.23 -6.56
N SER A 140 -0.12 -6.96 -6.22
CA SER A 140 -1.17 -7.31 -7.17
C SER A 140 -2.11 -6.15 -7.47
N PHE A 141 -2.51 -6.04 -8.74
CA PHE A 141 -3.67 -5.24 -9.11
C PHE A 141 -4.94 -5.93 -8.62
N GLY A 142 -5.74 -5.22 -7.85
CA GLY A 142 -6.90 -5.74 -7.13
C GLY A 142 -6.71 -5.58 -5.62
N ALA A 143 -5.53 -5.90 -5.08
CA ALA A 143 -5.12 -5.47 -3.73
C ALA A 143 -4.71 -4.00 -3.71
N LEU A 144 -4.07 -3.53 -4.78
CA LEU A 144 -3.69 -2.13 -4.97
C LEU A 144 -4.46 -1.47 -6.10
N SER A 145 -4.55 -0.14 -6.06
CA SER A 145 -5.16 0.66 -7.12
C SER A 145 -4.32 0.68 -8.40
N ALA A 146 -4.97 0.98 -9.53
CA ALA A 146 -4.30 1.16 -10.82
C ALA A 146 -3.15 2.17 -10.76
N ASN A 147 -3.38 3.30 -10.08
CA ASN A 147 -2.37 4.35 -9.94
C ASN A 147 -1.17 3.88 -9.11
N ALA A 148 -1.40 3.12 -8.03
CA ALA A 148 -0.34 2.59 -7.20
C ALA A 148 0.55 1.60 -7.98
N VAL A 149 -0.05 0.64 -8.69
CA VAL A 149 0.69 -0.34 -9.51
C VAL A 149 1.48 0.36 -10.62
N THR A 150 0.86 1.34 -11.31
CA THR A 150 1.54 2.12 -12.34
C THR A 150 2.71 2.92 -11.79
N ALA A 151 2.54 3.56 -10.63
CA ALA A 151 3.60 4.33 -9.97
C ALA A 151 4.78 3.42 -9.56
N LEU A 152 4.49 2.25 -8.98
CA LEU A 152 5.50 1.28 -8.58
C LEU A 152 6.30 0.77 -9.79
N ASN A 153 5.63 0.35 -10.87
CA ASN A 153 6.34 -0.11 -12.05
C ASN A 153 7.11 1.01 -12.77
N THR A 154 6.60 2.25 -12.73
CA THR A 154 7.35 3.43 -13.21
C THR A 154 8.63 3.63 -12.39
N GLY A 155 8.55 3.45 -11.07
CA GLY A 155 9.70 3.48 -10.16
C GLY A 155 10.71 2.37 -10.50
N ALA A 156 10.24 1.14 -10.71
CA ALA A 156 11.05 0.01 -11.11
C ALA A 156 11.83 0.29 -12.40
N ARG A 157 11.15 0.81 -13.42
CA ARG A 157 11.80 1.22 -14.69
C ARG A 157 12.86 2.28 -14.47
N LYS A 158 12.56 3.34 -13.71
CA LYS A 158 13.51 4.44 -13.45
C LYS A 158 14.72 3.97 -12.64
N GLY A 159 14.50 3.10 -11.68
CA GLY A 159 15.52 2.56 -10.79
C GLY A 159 16.25 1.34 -11.35
N ASN A 160 15.86 0.85 -12.53
CA ASN A 160 16.44 -0.33 -13.17
C ASN A 160 16.42 -1.57 -12.26
N PHE A 161 15.26 -1.86 -11.66
CA PHE A 161 14.99 -3.03 -10.82
C PHE A 161 13.63 -3.64 -11.16
N ALA A 162 13.35 -4.83 -10.63
CA ALA A 162 12.12 -5.54 -10.95
C ALA A 162 10.95 -5.15 -10.04
N HIS A 163 9.76 -5.34 -10.58
CA HIS A 163 8.48 -5.24 -9.87
C HIS A 163 7.77 -6.60 -9.94
N ASP A 164 7.53 -7.22 -8.79
CA ASP A 164 6.76 -8.45 -8.69
C ASP A 164 5.26 -8.15 -8.82
N THR A 165 4.60 -8.92 -9.68
CA THR A 165 3.17 -8.69 -10.00
C THR A 165 2.20 -9.07 -8.89
N GLY A 166 2.66 -9.86 -7.92
CA GLY A 166 1.75 -10.54 -6.99
C GLY A 166 0.86 -11.57 -7.67
N GLU A 167 0.09 -12.29 -6.89
CA GLU A 167 -0.68 -13.48 -7.31
C GLU A 167 -1.85 -13.20 -8.26
N GLY A 168 -2.26 -11.94 -8.41
CA GLY A 168 -3.33 -11.53 -9.35
C GLY A 168 -2.94 -11.60 -10.82
N GLY A 169 -1.71 -12.00 -11.14
CA GLY A 169 -1.17 -12.03 -12.49
C GLY A 169 -0.79 -10.66 -13.04
N ILE A 170 -0.34 -10.66 -14.29
CA ILE A 170 0.16 -9.46 -14.95
C ILE A 170 -1.01 -8.61 -15.43
N SER A 171 -1.22 -7.44 -14.84
CA SER A 171 -2.21 -6.47 -15.28
C SER A 171 -1.67 -5.51 -16.34
N ARG A 172 -2.59 -4.81 -17.03
CA ARG A 172 -2.21 -3.71 -17.94
C ARG A 172 -1.42 -2.61 -17.24
N TYR A 173 -1.62 -2.42 -15.96
CA TYR A 173 -0.95 -1.39 -15.16
C TYR A 173 0.48 -1.78 -14.77
N HIS A 174 0.77 -3.09 -14.68
CA HIS A 174 2.15 -3.59 -14.59
C HIS A 174 2.90 -3.40 -15.91
N ARG A 175 2.21 -3.57 -17.06
CA ARG A 175 2.84 -3.51 -18.38
C ARG A 175 3.08 -2.09 -18.88
N ALA A 176 2.14 -1.17 -18.63
CA ALA A 176 2.15 0.15 -19.26
C ALA A 176 3.43 0.98 -19.06
N PRO A 177 4.06 1.00 -17.86
CA PRO A 177 5.29 1.76 -17.65
C PRO A 177 6.53 1.13 -18.29
N GLY A 178 6.54 -0.18 -18.55
CA GLY A 178 7.63 -0.87 -19.23
C GLY A 178 8.83 -1.22 -18.36
N GLY A 179 8.65 -1.30 -17.03
CA GLY A 179 9.66 -1.81 -16.10
C GLY A 179 9.72 -3.32 -16.09
N ASP A 180 10.87 -3.89 -15.70
CA ASP A 180 11.06 -5.34 -15.57
C ASP A 180 10.06 -5.95 -14.57
N LEU A 181 9.55 -7.13 -14.91
CA LEU A 181 8.56 -7.83 -14.10
C LEU A 181 9.10 -9.18 -13.60
N VAL A 182 8.79 -9.49 -12.35
CA VAL A 182 8.74 -10.85 -11.84
C VAL A 182 7.28 -11.29 -11.87
N TRP A 183 6.96 -12.29 -12.66
CA TRP A 183 5.60 -12.79 -12.73
C TRP A 183 5.34 -13.83 -11.64
N ASN A 184 4.50 -13.45 -10.67
CA ASN A 184 4.14 -14.34 -9.58
C ASN A 184 2.91 -15.18 -9.97
N ILE A 185 3.05 -16.50 -9.83
CA ILE A 185 2.02 -17.48 -10.11
C ILE A 185 1.62 -18.16 -8.80
N GLY A 186 0.44 -17.87 -8.32
CA GLY A 186 -0.16 -18.52 -7.16
C GLY A 186 -1.13 -19.63 -7.55
N SER A 187 -1.82 -20.18 -6.56
CA SER A 187 -2.79 -21.29 -6.72
C SER A 187 -3.98 -20.97 -7.64
N GLY A 188 -4.25 -19.69 -7.92
CA GLY A 188 -5.30 -19.27 -8.84
C GLY A 188 -4.92 -19.27 -10.32
N TYR A 189 -3.64 -19.56 -10.66
CA TYR A 189 -3.12 -19.57 -12.03
C TYR A 189 -3.43 -18.32 -12.85
N PHE A 190 -3.50 -17.16 -12.21
CA PHE A 190 -3.81 -15.90 -12.91
C PHE A 190 -2.74 -15.56 -13.96
N GLY A 191 -3.21 -15.42 -15.21
CA GLY A 191 -2.33 -15.18 -16.36
C GLY A 191 -1.91 -16.46 -17.10
N CYS A 192 -2.11 -17.66 -16.53
CA CYS A 192 -1.84 -18.94 -17.19
C CYS A 192 -2.95 -19.97 -16.95
N ARG A 193 -4.20 -19.55 -16.91
CA ARG A 193 -5.36 -20.44 -16.77
C ARG A 193 -6.29 -20.35 -17.97
N ASP A 194 -6.98 -21.46 -18.25
CA ASP A 194 -8.05 -21.53 -19.24
C ASP A 194 -9.37 -20.96 -18.69
N ALA A 195 -10.44 -21.04 -19.49
CA ALA A 195 -11.78 -20.59 -19.13
C ALA A 195 -12.41 -21.38 -17.96
N ASN A 196 -11.92 -22.59 -17.69
CA ASN A 196 -12.36 -23.45 -16.61
C ASN A 196 -11.54 -23.28 -15.32
N GLY A 197 -10.50 -22.44 -15.36
CA GLY A 197 -9.60 -22.18 -14.24
C GLY A 197 -8.43 -23.14 -14.13
N HIS A 198 -8.24 -24.05 -15.08
CA HIS A 198 -7.10 -24.96 -15.09
C HIS A 198 -5.87 -24.33 -15.73
N PHE A 199 -4.69 -24.88 -15.45
CA PHE A 199 -3.45 -24.43 -16.07
C PHE A 199 -3.50 -24.59 -17.59
N SER A 200 -3.10 -23.53 -18.31
CA SER A 200 -2.98 -23.49 -19.76
C SER A 200 -1.53 -23.21 -20.14
N GLU A 201 -0.89 -24.19 -20.79
CA GLU A 201 0.49 -24.07 -21.27
C GLU A 201 0.62 -22.94 -22.30
N GLU A 202 -0.34 -22.80 -23.20
CA GLU A 202 -0.34 -21.74 -24.22
C GLU A 202 -0.35 -20.34 -23.57
N ALA A 203 -1.25 -20.11 -22.62
CA ALA A 203 -1.32 -18.84 -21.89
C ALA A 203 -0.08 -18.60 -21.02
N PHE A 204 0.49 -19.66 -20.45
CA PHE A 204 1.76 -19.58 -19.72
C PHE A 204 2.89 -19.12 -20.64
N VAL A 205 3.11 -19.79 -21.76
CA VAL A 205 4.19 -19.46 -22.71
C VAL A 205 4.03 -18.02 -23.22
N ALA A 206 2.82 -17.62 -23.58
CA ALA A 206 2.54 -16.27 -24.09
C ALA A 206 2.93 -15.17 -23.08
N ASN A 207 2.72 -15.39 -21.80
CA ASN A 207 3.12 -14.43 -20.76
C ASN A 207 4.58 -14.58 -20.34
N ALA A 208 5.09 -15.80 -20.23
CA ALA A 208 6.46 -16.07 -19.79
C ALA A 208 7.51 -15.53 -20.78
N THR A 209 7.19 -15.54 -22.07
CA THR A 209 8.09 -15.03 -23.13
C THR A 209 7.94 -13.53 -23.41
N ALA A 210 7.06 -12.85 -22.70
CA ALA A 210 6.89 -11.41 -22.86
C ALA A 210 8.17 -10.65 -22.44
N PRO A 211 8.65 -9.66 -23.24
CA PRO A 211 9.96 -9.02 -23.02
C PRO A 211 10.18 -8.40 -21.65
N GLN A 212 9.12 -7.97 -20.98
CA GLN A 212 9.20 -7.39 -19.64
C GLN A 212 9.33 -8.44 -18.53
N VAL A 213 8.92 -9.69 -18.78
CA VAL A 213 8.97 -10.77 -17.78
C VAL A 213 10.38 -11.31 -17.75
N ARG A 214 11.08 -11.03 -16.66
CA ARG A 214 12.48 -11.43 -16.46
C ARG A 214 12.63 -12.67 -15.59
N MET A 215 11.69 -12.87 -14.69
CA MET A 215 11.66 -14.03 -13.79
C MET A 215 10.22 -14.48 -13.59
N ILE A 216 10.07 -15.73 -13.22
CA ILE A 216 8.80 -16.34 -12.79
C ILE A 216 8.99 -16.81 -11.36
N GLU A 217 8.06 -16.40 -10.51
CA GLU A 217 7.99 -16.85 -9.11
C GLU A 217 6.77 -17.75 -8.94
N ILE A 218 6.97 -18.95 -8.43
CA ILE A 218 5.87 -19.88 -8.13
C ILE A 218 5.63 -19.88 -6.64
N LYS A 219 4.45 -19.43 -6.21
CA LYS A 219 4.03 -19.46 -4.82
C LYS A 219 3.27 -20.75 -4.53
N LEU A 220 3.89 -21.65 -3.77
CA LEU A 220 3.38 -23.00 -3.52
C LEU A 220 2.26 -23.03 -2.47
N SER A 221 2.21 -22.06 -1.58
CA SER A 221 1.23 -22.04 -0.48
C SER A 221 0.87 -20.62 -0.09
N GLN A 222 -0.35 -20.46 0.41
CA GLN A 222 -0.82 -19.26 1.09
C GLN A 222 -0.50 -19.41 2.58
N GLY A 223 0.22 -18.44 3.14
CA GLY A 223 0.50 -18.39 4.57
C GLY A 223 -0.70 -17.89 5.39
#